data_ff7a2723aecd310c6894fbfa73bde7b0
#
_entry.id   ff7a2723aecd310c6894fbfa73bde7b0
#
_cell.length_a   1.000
_cell.length_b   1.000
_cell.length_c   1.000
_cell.angle_alpha   90.00
_cell.angle_beta   90.00
_cell.angle_gamma   90.00
#
_symmetry.space_group_name_H-M   'P 1'
#
loop_
_entity.id
_entity.type
_entity.pdbx_description
1 polymer ?
#
loop_
_entity_poly.entity_id
_entity_poly.type
_entity_poly.pdbx_seq_one_letter_code
_entity_poly.pdbx_strand_id
1 'polypeptide(L)'
;MKISSRRLALRWWLAATISLGWLLAVGVAAAGPTGPSKYGMQPMTPAQAQAVRPAFVEVADIPALPRVLLIGDSISVGYTLAVRAQLAGRANVHRPSENCGSTGYGLERLETWLGAGPWAVIHFNFGLHDLKYLDAQGKYVAPEQGQQLVPVGEYEANLRKLVQRMQQTGAKIIFATTTPIPAGSAGRVEGSEQLYNAAAGRVMRAMKVAVDDLHAHALARQGTIQRPQNVHFTPAGSEELAGLVTQSILSELTP
;
A
#
# COMPACT_ATOMS: atom_id res chain seq x y z
N MET A 1 38.29 -39.31 -78.89
CA MET A 1 38.15 -38.12 -78.06
C MET A 1 36.86 -38.25 -77.28
N LYS A 2 36.88 -38.51 -75.96
CA LYS A 2 35.69 -38.86 -75.16
C LYS A 2 35.35 -37.64 -74.32
N ILE A 3 34.13 -37.14 -74.48
CA ILE A 3 33.53 -36.07 -73.68
C ILE A 3 32.71 -36.70 -72.57
N SER A 4 33.12 -36.45 -71.33
CA SER A 4 32.47 -36.92 -70.13
C SER A 4 31.43 -35.88 -69.65
N SER A 5 30.18 -36.27 -69.55
CA SER A 5 29.08 -35.48 -69.00
C SER A 5 29.01 -35.69 -67.47
N ARG A 6 29.22 -34.63 -66.70
CA ARG A 6 28.97 -34.60 -65.28
C ARG A 6 27.58 -34.03 -65.01
N ARG A 7 26.72 -34.83 -64.38
CA ARG A 7 25.37 -34.43 -63.91
C ARG A 7 25.50 -33.65 -62.60
N LEU A 8 24.99 -32.41 -62.57
CA LEU A 8 24.79 -31.65 -61.34
C LEU A 8 23.52 -32.14 -60.63
N ALA A 9 23.67 -32.59 -59.40
CA ALA A 9 22.58 -32.90 -58.50
C ALA A 9 22.20 -31.63 -57.73
N LEU A 10 20.99 -31.14 -57.96
CA LEU A 10 20.39 -30.01 -57.25
C LEU A 10 19.80 -30.49 -55.93
N ARG A 11 20.44 -30.12 -54.79
CA ARG A 11 19.91 -30.41 -53.45
C ARG A 11 18.97 -29.26 -53.07
N TRP A 12 17.67 -29.58 -52.89
CA TRP A 12 16.68 -28.71 -52.32
C TRP A 12 16.81 -28.70 -50.77
N TRP A 13 17.10 -27.52 -50.17
CA TRP A 13 16.99 -27.30 -48.75
C TRP A 13 15.62 -26.78 -48.46
N LEU A 14 14.81 -27.58 -47.77
CA LEU A 14 13.56 -27.15 -47.14
C LEU A 14 13.94 -26.36 -45.90
N ALA A 15 13.75 -25.04 -45.91
CA ALA A 15 13.81 -24.19 -44.72
C ALA A 15 12.49 -24.34 -43.97
N ALA A 16 12.49 -25.05 -42.85
CA ALA A 16 11.38 -25.07 -41.91
C ALA A 16 11.42 -23.77 -41.10
N THR A 17 10.51 -22.86 -41.36
CA THR A 17 10.25 -21.69 -40.52
C THR A 17 9.49 -22.11 -39.28
N ILE A 18 10.18 -22.17 -38.15
CA ILE A 18 9.55 -22.32 -36.83
C ILE A 18 9.00 -20.94 -36.43
N SER A 19 7.69 -20.76 -36.59
CA SER A 19 6.98 -19.60 -36.03
C SER A 19 6.87 -19.78 -34.52
N LEU A 20 7.69 -19.05 -33.76
CA LEU A 20 7.56 -18.93 -32.31
C LEU A 20 6.32 -18.08 -32.01
N GLY A 21 5.21 -18.72 -31.74
CA GLY A 21 4.01 -18.04 -31.25
C GLY A 21 4.25 -17.56 -29.82
N TRP A 22 4.32 -16.25 -29.63
CA TRP A 22 4.26 -15.61 -28.32
C TRP A 22 2.84 -15.77 -27.76
N LEU A 23 2.62 -16.72 -26.87
CA LEU A 23 1.44 -16.75 -26.02
C LEU A 23 1.54 -15.57 -25.04
N LEU A 24 0.85 -14.47 -25.34
CA LEU A 24 0.54 -13.44 -24.37
C LEU A 24 -0.37 -14.08 -23.30
N ALA A 25 0.21 -14.48 -22.19
CA ALA A 25 -0.55 -14.82 -21.00
C ALA A 25 -1.17 -13.51 -20.47
N VAL A 26 -2.42 -13.25 -20.84
CA VAL A 26 -3.24 -12.24 -20.17
C VAL A 26 -3.48 -12.77 -18.78
N GLY A 27 -2.70 -12.29 -17.83
CA GLY A 27 -2.90 -12.54 -16.40
C GLY A 27 -4.26 -11.95 -16.01
N VAL A 28 -5.27 -12.80 -15.86
CA VAL A 28 -6.51 -12.43 -15.19
C VAL A 28 -6.12 -12.12 -13.74
N ALA A 29 -6.14 -10.84 -13.38
CA ALA A 29 -6.02 -10.45 -11.98
C ALA A 29 -7.12 -11.17 -11.20
N ALA A 30 -6.74 -12.02 -10.26
CA ALA A 30 -7.69 -12.72 -9.43
C ALA A 30 -8.53 -11.68 -8.70
N ALA A 31 -9.84 -11.65 -8.94
CA ALA A 31 -10.75 -10.83 -8.16
C ALA A 31 -10.63 -11.28 -6.70
N GLY A 32 -10.24 -10.35 -5.83
CA GLY A 32 -10.18 -10.62 -4.39
C GLY A 32 -11.55 -11.03 -3.84
N PRO A 33 -11.62 -11.56 -2.62
CA PRO A 33 -12.87 -12.02 -2.03
C PRO A 33 -13.94 -10.93 -2.06
N THR A 34 -15.13 -11.27 -2.59
CA THR A 34 -16.26 -10.34 -2.77
C THR A 34 -17.19 -10.27 -1.57
N GLY A 35 -16.96 -11.09 -0.54
CA GLY A 35 -17.76 -11.15 0.69
C GLY A 35 -17.31 -10.16 1.75
N PRO A 36 -18.07 -10.03 2.86
CA PRO A 36 -17.65 -9.23 4.01
C PRO A 36 -16.34 -9.78 4.59
N SER A 37 -15.37 -8.91 4.79
CA SER A 37 -14.10 -9.28 5.40
C SER A 37 -14.29 -9.66 6.88
N LYS A 38 -13.62 -10.71 7.33
CA LYS A 38 -13.54 -11.07 8.75
C LYS A 38 -12.95 -9.95 9.64
N TYR A 39 -12.28 -8.99 9.04
CA TYR A 39 -11.73 -7.82 9.73
C TYR A 39 -12.69 -6.62 9.77
N GLY A 40 -13.97 -6.81 9.46
CA GLY A 40 -15.00 -5.78 9.54
C GLY A 40 -14.90 -4.68 8.49
N MET A 41 -14.06 -4.88 7.46
CA MET A 41 -13.94 -3.95 6.35
C MET A 41 -14.85 -4.35 5.20
N GLN A 42 -15.54 -3.37 4.63
CA GLN A 42 -16.38 -3.55 3.45
C GLN A 42 -15.70 -2.86 2.26
N PRO A 43 -15.38 -3.60 1.17
CA PRO A 43 -14.86 -2.97 -0.04
C PRO A 43 -15.89 -1.98 -0.61
N MET A 44 -15.41 -0.83 -1.05
CA MET A 44 -16.22 0.13 -1.79
C MET A 44 -15.96 0.02 -3.29
N THR A 45 -17.02 0.20 -4.10
CA THR A 45 -16.82 0.41 -5.53
C THR A 45 -16.14 1.77 -5.78
N PRO A 46 -15.42 1.94 -6.90
CA PRO A 46 -14.83 3.24 -7.24
C PRO A 46 -15.86 4.38 -7.25
N ALA A 47 -17.07 4.14 -7.74
CA ALA A 47 -18.14 5.14 -7.75
C ALA A 47 -18.57 5.57 -6.34
N GLN A 48 -18.71 4.63 -5.40
CA GLN A 48 -19.02 4.94 -4.00
C GLN A 48 -17.87 5.74 -3.35
N ALA A 49 -16.62 5.34 -3.61
CA ALA A 49 -15.46 6.04 -3.08
C ALA A 49 -15.37 7.47 -3.61
N GLN A 50 -15.61 7.69 -4.90
CA GLN A 50 -15.65 9.02 -5.51
C GLN A 50 -16.74 9.90 -4.93
N ALA A 51 -17.95 9.36 -4.71
CA ALA A 51 -19.08 10.11 -4.20
C ALA A 51 -18.87 10.63 -2.78
N VAL A 52 -18.15 9.90 -1.93
CA VAL A 52 -18.00 10.22 -0.49
C VAL A 52 -16.65 10.82 -0.11
N ARG A 53 -15.59 10.59 -0.90
CA ARG A 53 -14.21 10.96 -0.51
C ARG A 53 -13.35 11.42 -1.70
N PRO A 54 -13.04 12.72 -1.84
CA PRO A 54 -12.18 13.23 -2.94
C PRO A 54 -10.80 12.55 -3.02
N ALA A 55 -10.24 12.10 -1.88
CA ALA A 55 -8.98 11.36 -1.88
C ALA A 55 -9.02 10.04 -2.67
N PHE A 56 -10.20 9.44 -2.83
CA PHE A 56 -10.41 8.18 -3.55
C PHE A 56 -10.65 8.34 -5.05
N VAL A 57 -10.70 9.56 -5.55
CA VAL A 57 -10.80 9.81 -7.00
C VAL A 57 -9.58 9.25 -7.70
N GLU A 58 -9.81 8.50 -8.76
CA GLU A 58 -8.74 7.98 -9.62
C GLU A 58 -8.01 9.13 -10.31
N VAL A 59 -6.70 8.97 -10.42
CA VAL A 59 -5.81 9.93 -11.06
C VAL A 59 -5.34 9.36 -12.40
N ALA A 60 -5.49 10.14 -13.47
CA ALA A 60 -4.92 9.79 -14.76
C ALA A 60 -3.39 9.98 -14.72
N ASP A 61 -2.65 9.03 -15.28
CA ASP A 61 -1.19 9.10 -15.36
C ASP A 61 -0.72 10.16 -16.36
N ILE A 62 0.28 10.93 -15.96
CA ILE A 62 1.14 11.68 -16.89
C ILE A 62 2.25 10.70 -17.30
N PRO A 63 2.37 10.31 -18.58
CA PRO A 63 3.16 9.15 -19.01
C PRO A 63 4.66 9.20 -18.64
N ALA A 64 5.24 10.39 -18.52
CA ALA A 64 6.66 10.56 -18.19
C ALA A 64 6.97 10.53 -16.68
N LEU A 65 5.93 10.51 -15.81
CA LEU A 65 6.13 10.60 -14.38
C LEU A 65 6.10 9.22 -13.72
N PRO A 66 6.94 9.00 -12.68
CA PRO A 66 6.90 7.76 -11.90
C PRO A 66 5.56 7.61 -11.18
N ARG A 67 5.12 6.36 -10.99
CA ARG A 67 3.89 6.03 -10.26
C ARG A 67 4.20 5.73 -8.81
N VAL A 68 3.48 6.36 -7.90
CA VAL A 68 3.56 6.18 -6.45
C VAL A 68 2.22 5.64 -5.95
N LEU A 69 2.26 4.60 -5.10
CA LEU A 69 1.08 4.04 -4.45
C LEU A 69 1.09 4.35 -2.96
N LEU A 70 0.04 5.00 -2.47
CA LEU A 70 -0.20 5.20 -1.04
C LEU A 70 -1.16 4.13 -0.53
N ILE A 71 -0.69 3.23 0.34
CA ILE A 71 -1.54 2.24 1.03
C ILE A 71 -1.65 2.64 2.49
N GLY A 72 -2.86 2.81 3.02
CA GLY A 72 -3.03 3.14 4.43
C GLY A 72 -4.49 3.45 4.80
N ASP A 73 -4.69 3.64 6.08
CA ASP A 73 -5.99 3.88 6.70
C ASP A 73 -6.48 5.34 6.55
N SER A 74 -7.37 5.77 7.44
CA SER A 74 -7.94 7.12 7.42
C SER A 74 -6.92 8.25 7.62
N ILE A 75 -5.77 7.98 8.24
CA ILE A 75 -4.70 8.97 8.36
C ILE A 75 -4.09 9.22 6.98
N SER A 76 -3.80 8.14 6.25
CA SER A 76 -3.34 8.22 4.86
C SER A 76 -4.36 8.89 3.94
N VAL A 77 -5.65 8.61 4.11
CA VAL A 77 -6.73 9.32 3.39
C VAL A 77 -6.65 10.82 3.65
N GLY A 78 -6.39 11.21 4.90
CA GLY A 78 -6.33 12.61 5.32
C GLY A 78 -5.23 13.41 4.62
N TYR A 79 -4.04 12.83 4.44
CA TYR A 79 -2.91 13.54 3.80
C TYR A 79 -2.84 13.35 2.27
N THR A 80 -3.63 12.45 1.68
CA THR A 80 -3.50 12.08 0.25
C THR A 80 -3.57 13.27 -0.71
N LEU A 81 -4.52 14.18 -0.52
CA LEU A 81 -4.70 15.31 -1.44
C LEU A 81 -3.53 16.30 -1.37
N ALA A 82 -3.00 16.55 -0.18
CA ALA A 82 -1.84 17.40 0.01
C ALA A 82 -0.58 16.77 -0.61
N VAL A 83 -0.37 15.45 -0.45
CA VAL A 83 0.72 14.72 -1.11
C VAL A 83 0.61 14.81 -2.63
N ARG A 84 -0.61 14.64 -3.19
CA ARG A 84 -0.86 14.82 -4.63
C ARG A 84 -0.47 16.22 -5.11
N ALA A 85 -0.86 17.24 -4.36
CA ALA A 85 -0.55 18.63 -4.69
C ALA A 85 0.97 18.91 -4.62
N GLN A 86 1.65 18.43 -3.58
CA GLN A 86 3.10 18.63 -3.38
C GLN A 86 3.95 17.85 -4.39
N LEU A 87 3.47 16.72 -4.91
CA LEU A 87 4.13 15.91 -5.94
C LEU A 87 3.64 16.21 -7.37
N ALA A 88 2.80 17.23 -7.56
CA ALA A 88 2.32 17.62 -8.89
C ALA A 88 3.49 17.90 -9.84
N GLY A 89 3.46 17.31 -11.03
CA GLY A 89 4.54 17.40 -12.03
C GLY A 89 5.80 16.58 -11.69
N ARG A 90 5.81 15.82 -10.59
CA ARG A 90 6.95 15.00 -10.15
C ARG A 90 6.61 13.51 -10.05
N ALA A 91 5.38 13.18 -9.71
CA ALA A 91 4.91 11.80 -9.64
C ALA A 91 3.39 11.70 -9.85
N ASN A 92 2.93 10.56 -10.34
CA ASN A 92 1.53 10.16 -10.37
C ASN A 92 1.19 9.47 -9.05
N VAL A 93 0.42 10.12 -8.17
CA VAL A 93 0.14 9.63 -6.83
C VAL A 93 -1.24 8.95 -6.78
N HIS A 94 -1.22 7.64 -6.67
CA HIS A 94 -2.40 6.78 -6.57
C HIS A 94 -2.64 6.30 -5.14
N ARG A 95 -3.85 5.84 -4.89
CA ARG A 95 -4.22 5.08 -3.70
C ARG A 95 -5.38 4.14 -4.03
N PRO A 96 -5.60 3.06 -3.24
CA PRO A 96 -6.83 2.28 -3.30
C PRO A 96 -8.07 3.17 -3.07
N SER A 97 -9.16 2.86 -3.76
CA SER A 97 -10.44 3.58 -3.62
C SER A 97 -11.19 3.24 -2.32
N GLU A 98 -10.47 2.77 -1.31
CA GLU A 98 -10.99 2.35 -0.01
C GLU A 98 -10.00 2.66 1.11
N ASN A 99 -10.48 2.58 2.37
CA ASN A 99 -9.64 2.59 3.55
C ASN A 99 -8.96 1.22 3.68
N CYS A 100 -7.62 1.19 3.74
CA CYS A 100 -6.86 -0.07 3.73
C CYS A 100 -6.88 -0.81 5.09
N GLY A 101 -7.42 -0.24 6.15
CA GLY A 101 -7.74 -0.92 7.40
C GLY A 101 -6.56 -1.54 8.12
N SER A 102 -6.74 -2.80 8.56
CA SER A 102 -5.74 -3.58 9.29
C SER A 102 -4.82 -4.40 8.35
N THR A 103 -3.73 -4.93 8.91
CA THR A 103 -2.84 -5.84 8.18
C THR A 103 -3.56 -7.10 7.68
N GLY A 104 -4.54 -7.60 8.44
CA GLY A 104 -5.36 -8.73 8.02
C GLY A 104 -6.18 -8.40 6.77
N TYR A 105 -6.82 -7.23 6.75
CA TYR A 105 -7.51 -6.74 5.56
C TYR A 105 -6.54 -6.50 4.39
N GLY A 106 -5.35 -5.99 4.70
CA GLY A 106 -4.28 -5.83 3.73
C GLY A 106 -3.93 -7.14 3.02
N LEU A 107 -3.81 -8.25 3.75
CA LEU A 107 -3.55 -9.57 3.14
C LEU A 107 -4.68 -10.03 2.21
N GLU A 108 -5.93 -9.66 2.48
CA GLU A 108 -7.06 -10.00 1.61
C GLU A 108 -7.10 -9.15 0.34
N ARG A 109 -6.58 -7.92 0.39
CA ARG A 109 -6.81 -6.89 -0.63
C ARG A 109 -5.57 -6.48 -1.41
N LEU A 110 -4.37 -6.83 -0.95
CA LEU A 110 -3.11 -6.31 -1.51
C LEU A 110 -3.00 -6.50 -3.02
N GLU A 111 -3.38 -7.66 -3.55
CA GLU A 111 -3.31 -7.92 -5.00
C GLU A 111 -4.20 -6.96 -5.79
N THR A 112 -5.40 -6.66 -5.26
CA THR A 112 -6.31 -5.68 -5.87
C THR A 112 -5.70 -4.28 -5.85
N TRP A 113 -5.04 -3.90 -4.75
CA TRP A 113 -4.44 -2.57 -4.60
C TRP A 113 -3.19 -2.39 -5.47
N LEU A 114 -2.37 -3.44 -5.60
CA LEU A 114 -1.19 -3.42 -6.46
C LEU A 114 -1.57 -3.32 -7.94
N GLY A 115 -2.68 -3.95 -8.35
CA GLY A 115 -3.15 -3.87 -9.72
C GLY A 115 -2.09 -4.24 -10.76
N ALA A 116 -2.12 -3.56 -11.89
CA ALA A 116 -1.22 -3.87 -13.01
C ALA A 116 0.18 -3.23 -12.89
N GLY A 117 0.45 -2.39 -11.87
CA GLY A 117 1.76 -1.72 -11.76
C GLY A 117 2.20 -1.02 -13.05
N PRO A 118 3.49 -0.80 -13.31
CA PRO A 118 4.55 -0.82 -12.30
C PRO A 118 4.45 0.34 -11.31
N TRP A 119 5.02 0.16 -10.13
CA TRP A 119 5.15 1.20 -9.12
C TRP A 119 6.63 1.57 -8.94
N ALA A 120 6.94 2.85 -8.89
CA ALA A 120 8.28 3.32 -8.54
C ALA A 120 8.47 3.29 -7.02
N VAL A 121 7.45 3.76 -6.28
CA VAL A 121 7.43 3.78 -4.81
C VAL A 121 6.08 3.27 -4.31
N ILE A 122 6.10 2.45 -3.25
CA ILE A 122 4.92 2.12 -2.44
C ILE A 122 5.18 2.64 -1.03
N HIS A 123 4.43 3.67 -0.63
CA HIS A 123 4.42 4.20 0.73
C HIS A 123 3.22 3.63 1.46
N PHE A 124 3.44 2.93 2.59
CA PHE A 124 2.35 2.22 3.26
C PHE A 124 2.38 2.37 4.78
N ASN A 125 1.20 2.24 5.39
CA ASN A 125 0.98 2.31 6.82
C ASN A 125 -0.10 1.29 7.25
N PHE A 126 0.13 0.64 8.40
CA PHE A 126 -0.82 -0.18 9.13
C PHE A 126 -0.55 -0.07 10.63
N GLY A 127 -1.58 -0.27 11.46
CA GLY A 127 -1.45 -0.32 12.92
C GLY A 127 -2.70 0.16 13.67
N LEU A 128 -3.22 1.37 13.39
CA LEU A 128 -4.38 1.93 14.12
C LEU A 128 -5.64 1.08 14.02
N HIS A 129 -5.80 0.29 12.96
CA HIS A 129 -6.90 -0.65 12.83
C HIS A 129 -6.60 -1.99 13.46
N ASP A 130 -5.33 -2.42 13.48
CA ASP A 130 -4.90 -3.69 14.07
C ASP A 130 -5.12 -3.70 15.58
N LEU A 131 -4.66 -2.65 16.25
CA LEU A 131 -4.62 -2.54 17.72
C LEU A 131 -5.97 -2.18 18.38
N LYS A 132 -7.01 -1.84 17.58
CA LYS A 132 -8.32 -1.46 18.13
C LYS A 132 -9.05 -2.65 18.74
N TYR A 133 -9.80 -2.39 19.83
CA TYR A 133 -10.64 -3.38 20.51
C TYR A 133 -12.06 -3.34 19.98
N LEU A 134 -12.58 -4.50 19.61
CA LEU A 134 -13.92 -4.69 19.08
C LEU A 134 -14.65 -5.78 19.87
N ASP A 135 -15.99 -5.59 20.03
CA ASP A 135 -16.89 -6.66 20.47
C ASP A 135 -17.22 -7.65 19.33
N ALA A 136 -18.02 -8.65 19.63
CA ALA A 136 -18.46 -9.66 18.67
C ALA A 136 -19.31 -9.08 17.51
N GLN A 137 -19.83 -7.87 17.66
CA GLN A 137 -20.61 -7.15 16.63
C GLN A 137 -19.75 -6.16 15.83
N GLY A 138 -18.42 -6.10 16.10
CA GLY A 138 -17.49 -5.21 15.42
C GLY A 138 -17.55 -3.74 15.90
N LYS A 139 -18.16 -3.46 17.04
CA LYS A 139 -18.17 -2.13 17.64
C LYS A 139 -16.93 -1.87 18.47
N TYR A 140 -16.49 -0.61 18.50
CA TYR A 140 -15.41 -0.18 19.37
C TYR A 140 -15.82 -0.31 20.85
N VAL A 141 -15.01 -0.99 21.63
CA VAL A 141 -15.22 -1.19 23.07
C VAL A 141 -13.93 -0.96 23.85
N ALA A 142 -14.04 -0.87 25.19
CA ALA A 142 -12.87 -0.87 26.05
C ALA A 142 -12.16 -2.25 26.02
N PRO A 143 -10.87 -2.32 26.34
CA PRO A 143 -10.09 -3.58 26.28
C PRO A 143 -10.74 -4.76 27.02
N GLU A 144 -11.37 -4.49 28.16
CA GLU A 144 -12.01 -5.50 29.00
C GLU A 144 -13.28 -6.10 28.41
N GLN A 145 -13.85 -5.43 27.39
CA GLN A 145 -15.14 -5.77 26.78
C GLN A 145 -14.98 -6.37 25.37
N GLY A 146 -13.76 -6.49 24.87
CA GLY A 146 -13.53 -6.95 23.51
C GLY A 146 -12.16 -7.57 23.29
N GLN A 147 -11.82 -7.75 22.03
CA GLN A 147 -10.53 -8.27 21.60
C GLN A 147 -9.87 -7.32 20.60
N GLN A 148 -8.54 -7.28 20.60
CA GLN A 148 -7.82 -6.60 19.54
C GLN A 148 -8.15 -7.24 18.19
N LEU A 149 -8.37 -6.41 17.17
CA LEU A 149 -8.70 -6.91 15.83
C LEU A 149 -7.57 -7.77 15.27
N VAL A 150 -6.33 -7.33 15.45
CA VAL A 150 -5.12 -8.09 15.08
C VAL A 150 -4.10 -7.91 16.21
N PRO A 151 -3.86 -8.93 17.05
CA PRO A 151 -2.85 -8.88 18.09
C PRO A 151 -1.45 -8.64 17.53
N VAL A 152 -0.56 -8.02 18.32
CA VAL A 152 0.76 -7.56 17.85
C VAL A 152 1.62 -8.66 17.22
N GLY A 153 1.56 -9.89 17.68
CA GLY A 153 2.29 -11.02 17.09
C GLY A 153 1.78 -11.38 15.69
N GLU A 154 0.45 -11.37 15.51
CA GLU A 154 -0.18 -11.56 14.19
C GLU A 154 0.11 -10.39 13.26
N TYR A 155 0.05 -9.15 13.77
CA TYR A 155 0.43 -7.95 13.03
C TYR A 155 1.85 -8.04 12.47
N GLU A 156 2.84 -8.44 13.30
CA GLU A 156 4.22 -8.61 12.85
C GLU A 156 4.35 -9.66 11.73
N ALA A 157 3.67 -10.79 11.87
CA ALA A 157 3.65 -11.85 10.86
C ALA A 157 2.98 -11.39 9.55
N ASN A 158 1.87 -10.65 9.66
CA ASN A 158 1.14 -10.10 8.52
C ASN A 158 1.98 -9.05 7.78
N LEU A 159 2.62 -8.12 8.51
CA LEU A 159 3.51 -7.12 7.91
C LEU A 159 4.63 -7.78 7.09
N ARG A 160 5.23 -8.84 7.60
CA ARG A 160 6.29 -9.56 6.88
C ARG A 160 5.80 -10.09 5.53
N LYS A 161 4.61 -10.67 5.48
CA LYS A 161 3.99 -11.16 4.24
C LYS A 161 3.67 -10.01 3.27
N LEU A 162 3.08 -8.92 3.78
CA LEU A 162 2.73 -7.75 2.98
C LEU A 162 3.99 -7.12 2.36
N VAL A 163 5.03 -6.90 3.15
CA VAL A 163 6.30 -6.33 2.67
C VAL A 163 6.94 -7.25 1.64
N GLN A 164 7.01 -8.56 1.93
CA GLN A 164 7.57 -9.53 0.98
C GLN A 164 6.86 -9.46 -0.38
N ARG A 165 5.54 -9.36 -0.38
CA ARG A 165 4.77 -9.27 -1.62
C ARG A 165 4.96 -7.93 -2.33
N MET A 166 4.99 -6.82 -1.59
CA MET A 166 5.26 -5.51 -2.17
C MET A 166 6.66 -5.43 -2.79
N GLN A 167 7.69 -6.00 -2.16
CA GLN A 167 9.05 -6.05 -2.71
C GLN A 167 9.13 -6.80 -4.04
N GLN A 168 8.28 -7.80 -4.26
CA GLN A 168 8.20 -8.54 -5.54
C GLN A 168 7.73 -7.68 -6.72
N THR A 169 7.15 -6.51 -6.47
CA THR A 169 6.78 -5.56 -7.54
C THR A 169 7.99 -4.82 -8.14
N GLY A 170 9.13 -4.86 -7.46
CA GLY A 170 10.32 -4.07 -7.83
C GLY A 170 10.27 -2.62 -7.36
N ALA A 171 9.18 -2.18 -6.73
CA ALA A 171 9.07 -0.82 -6.18
C ALA A 171 10.00 -0.60 -4.99
N LYS A 172 10.41 0.64 -4.76
CA LYS A 172 10.96 1.07 -3.47
C LYS A 172 9.83 1.09 -2.43
N ILE A 173 10.09 0.52 -1.25
CA ILE A 173 9.06 0.36 -0.22
C ILE A 173 9.40 1.27 0.97
N ILE A 174 8.42 2.07 1.40
CA ILE A 174 8.52 2.95 2.57
C ILE A 174 7.40 2.61 3.54
N PHE A 175 7.74 2.32 4.78
CA PHE A 175 6.78 2.13 5.86
C PHE A 175 6.63 3.42 6.67
N ALA A 176 5.41 3.95 6.82
CA ALA A 176 5.12 5.03 7.74
C ALA A 176 4.71 4.48 9.10
N THR A 177 5.35 4.95 10.17
CA THR A 177 5.04 4.52 11.53
C THR A 177 3.60 4.88 11.92
N THR A 178 2.97 4.02 12.74
CA THR A 178 1.63 4.27 13.28
C THR A 178 1.67 5.52 14.17
N THR A 179 0.82 6.48 13.89
CA THR A 179 0.75 7.76 14.60
C THR A 179 0.21 7.61 16.03
N PRO A 180 0.46 8.57 16.95
CA PRO A 180 0.08 8.49 18.34
C PRO A 180 -1.43 8.29 18.56
N ILE A 181 -1.75 7.61 19.66
CA ILE A 181 -3.12 7.42 20.16
C ILE A 181 -3.32 8.31 21.37
N PRO A 182 -4.08 9.43 21.25
CA PRO A 182 -4.42 10.26 22.39
C PRO A 182 -5.31 9.52 23.41
N ALA A 183 -5.21 9.93 24.67
CA ALA A 183 -6.14 9.49 25.71
C ALA A 183 -7.60 9.67 25.27
N GLY A 184 -8.49 8.72 25.59
CA GLY A 184 -9.91 8.77 25.22
C GLY A 184 -10.22 8.40 23.77
N SER A 185 -9.25 7.97 22.97
CA SER A 185 -9.49 7.47 21.60
C SER A 185 -10.33 6.21 21.61
N ALA A 186 -11.47 6.22 20.91
CA ALA A 186 -12.43 5.12 20.91
C ALA A 186 -11.80 3.76 20.54
N GLY A 187 -12.05 2.74 21.39
CA GLY A 187 -11.61 1.36 21.19
C GLY A 187 -10.10 1.18 21.16
N ARG A 188 -9.31 2.08 21.79
CA ARG A 188 -7.84 2.02 21.79
C ARG A 188 -7.29 2.41 23.14
N VAL A 189 -6.11 1.90 23.44
CA VAL A 189 -5.35 2.26 24.64
C VAL A 189 -4.30 3.29 24.26
N GLU A 190 -4.24 4.40 25.00
CA GLU A 190 -3.23 5.44 24.83
C GLU A 190 -1.81 4.84 24.81
N GLY A 191 -1.00 5.21 23.85
CA GLY A 191 0.39 4.78 23.72
C GLY A 191 0.59 3.33 23.26
N SER A 192 -0.50 2.56 23.05
CA SER A 192 -0.37 1.15 22.60
C SER A 192 0.22 0.99 21.20
N GLU A 193 0.19 2.04 20.37
CA GLU A 193 0.84 2.06 19.06
C GLU A 193 2.36 1.84 19.15
N GLN A 194 2.98 2.16 20.28
CA GLN A 194 4.43 1.95 20.48
C GLN A 194 4.84 0.48 20.36
N LEU A 195 4.00 -0.44 20.86
CA LEU A 195 4.22 -1.89 20.73
C LEU A 195 4.16 -2.32 19.27
N TYR A 196 3.21 -1.78 18.52
CA TYR A 196 3.05 -2.06 17.09
C TYR A 196 4.18 -1.45 16.27
N ASN A 197 4.59 -0.22 16.57
CA ASN A 197 5.75 0.42 15.92
C ASN A 197 7.06 -0.35 16.23
N ALA A 198 7.24 -0.86 17.43
CA ALA A 198 8.40 -1.69 17.78
C ALA A 198 8.41 -3.00 16.96
N ALA A 199 7.26 -3.66 16.82
CA ALA A 199 7.11 -4.86 15.98
C ALA A 199 7.37 -4.55 14.50
N ALA A 200 6.75 -3.49 13.97
CA ALA A 200 7.00 -3.02 12.61
C ALA A 200 8.48 -2.72 12.37
N GLY A 201 9.13 -2.02 13.30
CA GLY A 201 10.56 -1.69 13.21
C GLY A 201 11.46 -2.92 13.12
N ARG A 202 11.11 -4.04 13.79
CA ARG A 202 11.83 -5.32 13.61
C ARG A 202 11.70 -5.85 12.19
N VAL A 203 10.48 -5.83 11.64
CA VAL A 203 10.22 -6.29 10.26
C VAL A 203 10.95 -5.41 9.26
N MET A 204 10.81 -4.08 9.36
CA MET A 204 11.42 -3.13 8.41
C MET A 204 12.95 -3.24 8.40
N ARG A 205 13.58 -3.33 9.57
CA ARG A 205 15.05 -3.56 9.64
C ARG A 205 15.45 -4.88 9.01
N ALA A 206 14.75 -5.98 9.34
CA ALA A 206 15.07 -7.31 8.80
C ALA A 206 14.91 -7.38 7.28
N MET A 207 13.97 -6.63 6.71
CA MET A 207 13.65 -6.64 5.28
C MET A 207 14.24 -5.45 4.52
N LYS A 208 15.04 -4.60 5.20
CA LYS A 208 15.70 -3.42 4.63
C LYS A 208 14.72 -2.44 3.96
N VAL A 209 13.61 -2.18 4.64
CA VAL A 209 12.58 -1.22 4.21
C VAL A 209 12.86 0.13 4.85
N ALA A 210 12.75 1.20 4.06
CA ALA A 210 12.83 2.58 4.55
C ALA A 210 11.67 2.89 5.50
N VAL A 211 11.92 3.74 6.50
CA VAL A 211 10.93 4.12 7.50
C VAL A 211 10.73 5.64 7.48
N ASP A 212 9.49 6.05 7.32
CA ASP A 212 8.99 7.42 7.49
C ASP A 212 8.41 7.54 8.91
N ASP A 213 9.12 8.21 9.82
CA ASP A 213 8.73 8.27 11.24
C ASP A 213 7.68 9.35 11.51
N LEU A 214 6.46 9.12 11.02
CA LEU A 214 5.31 10.00 11.31
C LEU A 214 4.95 10.03 12.80
N HIS A 215 5.24 8.94 13.55
CA HIS A 215 4.94 8.86 14.97
C HIS A 215 5.72 9.90 15.77
N ALA A 216 7.04 9.95 15.62
CA ALA A 216 7.89 10.86 16.38
C ALA A 216 7.49 12.32 16.12
N HIS A 217 7.26 12.68 14.86
CA HIS A 217 6.81 14.01 14.47
C HIS A 217 5.44 14.36 15.08
N ALA A 218 4.47 13.46 14.90
CA ALA A 218 3.11 13.69 15.40
C ALA A 218 3.05 13.75 16.93
N LEU A 219 3.85 12.96 17.64
CA LEU A 219 3.91 12.95 19.10
C LEU A 219 4.45 14.30 19.62
N ALA A 220 5.51 14.84 19.02
CA ALA A 220 6.06 16.13 19.39
C ALA A 220 5.08 17.30 19.16
N ARG A 221 4.10 17.12 18.28
CA ARG A 221 3.14 18.14 17.87
C ARG A 221 1.69 17.81 18.26
N GLN A 222 1.47 16.73 19.02
CA GLN A 222 0.15 16.15 19.27
C GLN A 222 -0.91 17.17 19.69
N GLY A 223 -0.59 18.06 20.62
CA GLY A 223 -1.53 19.07 21.13
C GLY A 223 -1.96 20.13 20.11
N THR A 224 -1.27 20.25 18.97
CA THR A 224 -1.56 21.27 17.94
C THR A 224 -2.12 20.69 16.65
N ILE A 225 -1.66 19.54 16.23
CA ILE A 225 -2.00 18.97 14.91
C ILE A 225 -2.99 17.80 14.98
N GLN A 226 -3.07 17.10 16.13
CA GLN A 226 -3.99 15.97 16.31
C GLN A 226 -5.26 16.40 17.04
N ARG A 227 -6.40 15.77 16.70
CA ARG A 227 -7.67 16.06 17.36
C ARG A 227 -7.68 15.47 18.77
N PRO A 228 -8.20 16.19 19.79
CA PRO A 228 -8.29 15.63 21.15
C PRO A 228 -9.16 14.37 21.19
N GLN A 229 -8.76 13.38 21.97
CA GLN A 229 -9.45 12.09 22.14
C GLN A 229 -9.74 11.36 20.83
N ASN A 230 -8.91 11.58 19.81
CA ASN A 230 -9.15 11.07 18.46
C ASN A 230 -7.83 10.82 17.74
N VAL A 231 -7.71 9.68 17.06
CA VAL A 231 -6.51 9.33 16.28
C VAL A 231 -6.31 10.19 15.03
N HIS A 232 -7.34 10.92 14.58
CA HIS A 232 -7.28 11.73 13.37
C HIS A 232 -6.64 13.10 13.62
N PHE A 233 -6.15 13.69 12.55
CA PHE A 233 -5.51 15.00 12.54
C PHE A 233 -6.47 16.11 12.15
N THR A 234 -6.11 17.35 12.48
CA THR A 234 -6.73 18.55 11.92
C THR A 234 -6.37 18.65 10.42
N PRO A 235 -7.07 19.48 9.62
CA PRO A 235 -6.65 19.71 8.23
C PRO A 235 -5.18 20.16 8.12
N ALA A 236 -4.75 21.12 8.96
CA ALA A 236 -3.35 21.56 9.01
C ALA A 236 -2.38 20.45 9.44
N GLY A 237 -2.78 19.60 10.40
CA GLY A 237 -1.98 18.46 10.81
C GLY A 237 -1.83 17.41 9.70
N SER A 238 -2.88 17.17 8.93
CA SER A 238 -2.80 16.27 7.77
C SER A 238 -1.88 16.84 6.68
N GLU A 239 -1.88 18.15 6.47
CA GLU A 239 -0.98 18.83 5.53
C GLU A 239 0.47 18.77 6.01
N GLU A 240 0.71 18.92 7.31
CA GLU A 240 2.04 18.78 7.92
C GLU A 240 2.59 17.35 7.75
N LEU A 241 1.77 16.32 8.00
CA LEU A 241 2.16 14.92 7.72
C LEU A 241 2.43 14.68 6.22
N ALA A 242 1.66 15.31 5.33
CA ALA A 242 1.88 15.21 3.89
C ALA A 242 3.27 15.71 3.48
N GLY A 243 3.81 16.72 4.16
CA GLY A 243 5.17 17.22 3.94
C GLY A 243 6.24 16.15 4.19
N LEU A 244 6.11 15.38 5.28
CA LEU A 244 7.02 14.27 5.61
C LEU A 244 6.90 13.14 4.60
N VAL A 245 5.68 12.71 4.32
CA VAL A 245 5.38 11.67 3.32
C VAL A 245 5.95 12.05 1.95
N THR A 246 5.79 13.30 1.54
CA THR A 246 6.32 13.82 0.27
C THR A 246 7.85 13.76 0.26
N GLN A 247 8.52 14.21 1.32
CA GLN A 247 9.98 14.16 1.43
C GLN A 247 10.50 12.73 1.38
N SER A 248 9.86 11.82 2.11
CA SER A 248 10.21 10.39 2.14
C SER A 248 10.06 9.74 0.75
N ILE A 249 8.99 10.05 0.03
CA ILE A 249 8.80 9.57 -1.35
C ILE A 249 9.87 10.14 -2.29
N LEU A 250 10.16 11.43 -2.20
CA LEU A 250 11.14 12.08 -3.06
C LEU A 250 12.56 11.53 -2.86
N SER A 251 12.94 11.16 -1.64
CA SER A 251 14.25 10.56 -1.36
C SER A 251 14.44 9.21 -2.08
N GLU A 252 13.35 8.46 -2.30
CA GLU A 252 13.38 7.18 -3.01
C GLU A 252 13.18 7.31 -4.54
N LEU A 253 12.66 8.44 -5.02
CA LEU A 253 12.52 8.72 -6.46
C LEU A 253 13.80 9.30 -7.07
N THR A 254 14.73 9.81 -6.24
CA THR A 254 16.02 10.32 -6.73
C THR A 254 16.95 9.15 -7.02
N PRO A 255 17.67 9.15 -8.15
CA PRO A 255 18.62 8.09 -8.54
C PRO A 255 19.78 7.93 -7.53
#